data_d5160f7f85856ecae46220625fd0d290
#
_entry.id   d5160f7f85856ecae46220625fd0d290
#
_cell.length_a   1.000
_cell.length_b   1.000
_cell.length_c   1.000
_cell.angle_alpha   90.00
_cell.angle_beta   90.00
_cell.angle_gamma   90.00
#
_symmetry.space_group_name_H-M   'P 1'
#
loop_
_entity.id
_entity.type
_entity.pdbx_description
1 polymer ?
#
loop_
_entity_poly.entity_id
_entity_poly.type
_entity_poly.pdbx_seq_one_letter_code
_entity_poly.pdbx_strand_id
1 'polypeptide(L)'
;MTIIVYITSVTFKKELHTQQGHIETVLKAKQLPYQLIDIAQDASKKDEMREKCGNDTAVAPQIFNEDFYCGDYKTFQQAVEEDRVLSFLKVA
;
A
#
# COMPACT_ATOMS: atom_id res chain seq x y z
N MET A 1 6.46 -13.70 -5.56
CA MET A 1 6.39 -12.25 -5.33
C MET A 1 4.96 -11.89 -4.94
N THR A 2 4.78 -11.24 -3.80
CA THR A 2 3.47 -10.83 -3.30
C THR A 2 3.51 -9.37 -2.91
N ILE A 3 2.55 -8.60 -3.40
CA ILE A 3 2.43 -7.19 -3.02
C ILE A 3 1.73 -7.14 -1.67
N ILE A 4 2.31 -6.39 -0.73
CA ILE A 4 1.76 -6.23 0.61
C ILE A 4 1.28 -4.79 0.74
N VAL A 5 0.00 -4.62 1.11
CA VAL A 5 -0.58 -3.29 1.30
C VAL A 5 -1.06 -3.18 2.74
N TYR A 6 -0.46 -2.26 3.49
CA TYR A 6 -0.93 -1.94 4.84
C TYR A 6 -2.08 -0.94 4.70
N ILE A 7 -3.23 -1.31 5.24
CA ILE A 7 -4.45 -0.51 5.18
C ILE A 7 -4.96 -0.23 6.59
N THR A 8 -5.99 0.60 6.69
CA THR A 8 -6.72 0.76 7.95
C THR A 8 -8.22 0.70 7.67
N SER A 9 -8.92 -0.15 8.44
CA SER A 9 -10.37 -0.26 8.35
C SER A 9 -11.07 0.80 9.23
N VAL A 10 -10.34 1.40 10.17
CA VAL A 10 -10.88 2.40 11.10
C VAL A 10 -10.32 3.76 10.73
N THR A 11 -11.11 4.56 10.02
CA THR A 11 -10.72 5.91 9.65
C THR A 11 -11.97 6.75 9.46
N PHE A 12 -11.89 8.02 9.85
CA PHE A 12 -12.95 8.99 9.63
C PHE A 12 -12.78 9.68 8.26
N LYS A 13 -11.71 9.39 7.55
CA LYS A 13 -11.42 10.00 6.25
C LYS A 13 -11.89 9.09 5.14
N LYS A 14 -12.95 9.48 4.45
CA LYS A 14 -13.45 8.72 3.29
C LYS A 14 -12.37 8.54 2.23
N GLU A 15 -11.46 9.51 2.12
CA GLU A 15 -10.36 9.47 1.17
C GLU A 15 -9.51 8.22 1.32
N LEU A 16 -9.25 7.80 2.56
CA LEU A 16 -8.41 6.62 2.80
C LEU A 16 -9.08 5.35 2.28
N HIS A 17 -10.39 5.22 2.47
CA HIS A 17 -11.13 4.07 1.94
C HIS A 17 -11.10 4.06 0.42
N THR A 18 -11.29 5.22 -0.20
CA THR A 18 -11.24 5.36 -1.66
C THR A 18 -9.85 5.02 -2.19
N GLN A 19 -8.81 5.51 -1.53
CA GLN A 19 -7.43 5.26 -1.93
C GLN A 19 -7.09 3.77 -1.83
N GLN A 20 -7.48 3.15 -0.73
CA GLN A 20 -7.23 1.72 -0.51
C GLN A 20 -7.95 0.87 -1.54
N GLY A 21 -9.19 1.23 -1.85
CA GLY A 21 -9.97 0.56 -2.89
C GLY A 21 -9.37 0.71 -4.27
N HIS A 22 -8.83 1.89 -4.57
CA HIS A 22 -8.16 2.15 -5.85
C HIS A 22 -6.90 1.28 -6.03
N ILE A 23 -6.10 1.18 -4.97
CA ILE A 23 -4.91 0.33 -4.99
C ILE A 23 -5.31 -1.11 -5.31
N GLU A 24 -6.32 -1.61 -4.60
CA GLU A 24 -6.80 -2.98 -4.78
C GLU A 24 -7.30 -3.22 -6.20
N THR A 25 -8.08 -2.27 -6.73
CA THR A 25 -8.60 -2.35 -8.08
C THR A 25 -7.48 -2.45 -9.12
N VAL A 26 -6.44 -1.63 -8.97
CA VAL A 26 -5.31 -1.64 -9.90
C VAL A 26 -4.55 -2.97 -9.81
N LEU A 27 -4.31 -3.47 -8.60
CA LEU A 27 -3.60 -4.74 -8.42
C LEU A 27 -4.38 -5.91 -9.05
N LYS A 28 -5.69 -5.91 -8.90
CA LYS A 28 -6.55 -6.93 -9.52
C LYS A 28 -6.50 -6.82 -11.05
N ALA A 29 -6.55 -5.59 -11.57
CA ALA A 29 -6.49 -5.37 -13.02
C ALA A 29 -5.17 -5.84 -13.60
N LYS A 30 -4.08 -5.72 -12.86
CA LYS A 30 -2.76 -6.18 -13.29
C LYS A 30 -2.54 -7.66 -12.99
N GLN A 31 -3.52 -8.33 -12.35
CA GLN A 31 -3.46 -9.75 -12.01
C GLN A 31 -2.26 -10.07 -11.11
N LEU A 32 -1.92 -9.15 -10.21
CA LEU A 32 -0.81 -9.33 -9.28
C LEU A 32 -1.31 -9.94 -7.97
N PRO A 33 -0.62 -10.94 -7.42
CA PRO A 33 -0.98 -11.45 -6.11
C PRO A 33 -0.70 -10.39 -5.03
N TYR A 34 -1.63 -10.18 -4.13
CA TYR A 34 -1.48 -9.18 -3.07
C TYR A 34 -2.13 -9.65 -1.78
N GLN A 35 -1.69 -9.04 -0.70
CA GLN A 35 -2.23 -9.28 0.65
C GLN A 35 -2.47 -7.93 1.31
N LEU A 36 -3.63 -7.81 1.97
CA LEU A 36 -3.96 -6.62 2.76
C LEU A 36 -3.66 -6.90 4.22
N ILE A 37 -2.99 -5.96 4.89
CA ILE A 37 -2.73 -6.03 6.32
C ILE A 37 -3.38 -4.83 6.97
N ASP A 38 -4.38 -5.07 7.84
CA ASP A 38 -5.14 -4.02 8.49
C ASP A 38 -4.47 -3.64 9.80
N ILE A 39 -3.86 -2.46 9.84
CA ILE A 39 -3.14 -2.00 11.03
C ILE A 39 -4.08 -1.58 12.17
N ALA A 40 -5.37 -1.44 11.88
CA ALA A 40 -6.34 -1.12 12.92
C ALA A 40 -6.69 -2.33 13.79
N GLN A 41 -6.48 -3.55 13.28
CA GLN A 41 -6.78 -4.77 14.01
C GLN A 41 -5.61 -5.27 14.85
N ASP A 42 -4.40 -4.76 14.59
CA ASP A 42 -3.21 -5.21 15.30
C ASP A 42 -2.20 -4.06 15.36
N ALA A 43 -2.01 -3.49 16.54
CA ALA A 43 -1.10 -2.36 16.73
C ALA A 43 0.34 -2.70 16.37
N SER A 44 0.74 -3.97 16.52
CA SER A 44 2.09 -4.39 16.14
C SER A 44 2.33 -4.26 14.64
N LYS A 45 1.29 -4.40 13.84
CA LYS A 45 1.39 -4.26 12.39
C LYS A 45 1.61 -2.80 11.99
N LYS A 46 1.08 -1.86 12.74
CA LYS A 46 1.35 -0.44 12.52
C LYS A 46 2.82 -0.12 12.78
N ASP A 47 3.37 -0.64 13.86
CA ASP A 47 4.78 -0.46 14.18
C ASP A 47 5.66 -1.13 13.12
N GLU A 48 5.30 -2.33 12.68
CA GLU A 48 6.00 -3.03 11.61
C GLU A 48 6.01 -2.21 10.33
N MET A 49 4.87 -1.65 9.93
CA MET A 49 4.75 -0.80 8.75
C MET A 49 5.70 0.40 8.85
N ARG A 50 5.70 1.09 10.00
CA ARG A 50 6.52 2.27 10.21
C ARG A 50 8.01 1.95 10.18
N GLU A 51 8.39 0.83 10.78
CA GLU A 51 9.77 0.38 10.77
C GLU A 51 10.23 0.07 9.34
N LYS A 52 9.41 -0.66 8.58
CA LYS A 52 9.75 -1.02 7.20
C LYS A 52 9.78 0.18 6.26
N CYS A 53 8.96 1.19 6.53
CA CYS A 53 8.98 2.45 5.77
C CYS A 53 10.17 3.33 6.13
N GLY A 54 10.77 3.10 7.29
CA GLY A 54 11.81 4.00 7.81
C GLY A 54 11.24 5.34 8.23
N ASN A 55 9.97 5.38 8.66
CA ASN A 55 9.28 6.62 9.02
C ASN A 55 8.33 6.36 10.18
N ASP A 56 8.64 6.91 11.36
CA ASP A 56 7.90 6.68 12.59
C ASP A 56 6.48 7.25 12.57
N THR A 57 6.17 8.12 11.62
CA THR A 57 4.86 8.75 11.50
C THR A 57 4.10 8.32 10.25
N ALA A 58 4.58 7.29 9.55
CA ALA A 58 3.92 6.81 8.36
C ALA A 58 2.48 6.37 8.66
N VAL A 59 1.57 6.66 7.73
CA VAL A 59 0.15 6.29 7.86
C VAL A 59 -0.26 5.43 6.67
N ALA A 60 -1.29 4.62 6.85
CA ALA A 60 -1.83 3.80 5.77
C ALA A 60 -2.48 4.69 4.70
N PRO A 61 -2.52 4.28 3.42
CA PRO A 61 -1.97 3.03 2.92
C PRO A 61 -0.48 3.12 2.60
N GLN A 62 0.23 2.00 2.79
CA GLN A 62 1.64 1.88 2.42
C GLN A 62 1.80 0.60 1.62
N ILE A 63 2.62 0.63 0.57
CA ILE A 63 2.71 -0.46 -0.40
C ILE A 63 4.12 -1.02 -0.44
N PHE A 64 4.20 -2.35 -0.40
CA PHE A 64 5.47 -3.09 -0.41
C PHE A 64 5.41 -4.19 -1.47
N ASN A 65 6.58 -4.54 -2.00
CA ASN A 65 6.77 -5.80 -2.70
C ASN A 65 7.56 -6.69 -1.74
N GLU A 66 6.85 -7.62 -1.09
CA GLU A 66 7.37 -8.41 0.02
C GLU A 66 7.97 -7.48 1.08
N ASP A 67 9.28 -7.49 1.31
CA ASP A 67 9.92 -6.62 2.30
C ASP A 67 10.41 -5.29 1.71
N PHE A 68 10.30 -5.10 0.40
CA PHE A 68 10.78 -3.88 -0.25
C PHE A 68 9.69 -2.81 -0.26
N TYR A 69 10.00 -1.65 0.31
CA TYR A 69 9.09 -0.53 0.33
C TYR A 69 8.95 0.08 -1.06
N CYS A 70 7.73 0.17 -1.57
CA CYS A 70 7.45 0.77 -2.86
C CYS A 70 7.05 2.24 -2.74
N GLY A 71 6.19 2.55 -1.79
CA GLY A 71 5.74 3.91 -1.58
C GLY A 71 4.37 4.01 -0.96
N ASP A 72 3.89 5.25 -0.87
CA ASP A 72 2.56 5.57 -0.35
C ASP A 72 1.57 5.73 -1.51
N TYR A 73 0.34 6.16 -1.18
CA TYR A 73 -0.69 6.33 -2.20
C TYR A 73 -0.33 7.42 -3.22
N LYS A 74 0.27 8.51 -2.77
CA LYS A 74 0.61 9.63 -3.66
C LYS A 74 1.56 9.18 -4.77
N THR A 75 2.60 8.44 -4.41
CA THR A 75 3.56 7.93 -5.39
C THR A 75 2.94 6.83 -6.25
N PHE A 76 2.05 6.03 -5.67
CA PHE A 76 1.30 5.03 -6.41
C PHE A 76 0.41 5.68 -7.48
N GLN A 77 -0.33 6.71 -7.10
CA GLN A 77 -1.22 7.42 -8.01
C GLN A 77 -0.42 8.05 -9.16
N GLN A 78 0.73 8.62 -8.85
CA GLN A 78 1.60 9.16 -9.88
C GLN A 78 2.06 8.08 -10.85
N ALA A 79 2.41 6.91 -10.35
CA ALA A 79 2.81 5.79 -11.19
C ALA A 79 1.65 5.32 -12.10
N VAL A 80 0.42 5.34 -11.58
CA VAL A 80 -0.76 5.01 -12.38
C VAL A 80 -0.93 6.01 -13.52
N GLU A 81 -0.81 7.30 -13.23
CA GLU A 81 -0.96 8.35 -14.23
C GLU A 81 0.13 8.29 -15.30
N GLU A 82 1.33 7.86 -14.94
CA GLU A 82 2.46 7.74 -15.85
C GLU A 82 2.59 6.34 -16.47
N ASP A 83 1.62 5.46 -16.20
CA ASP A 83 1.62 4.08 -16.68
C ASP A 83 2.91 3.33 -16.31
N ARG A 84 3.34 3.49 -15.04
CA ARG A 84 4.56 2.87 -14.52
C ARG A 84 4.31 2.05 -13.26
N VAL A 85 3.11 1.47 -13.14
CA VAL A 85 2.73 0.72 -11.94
C VAL A 85 3.65 -0.47 -11.69
N LEU A 86 3.96 -1.24 -12.72
CA LEU A 86 4.81 -2.42 -12.56
C LEU A 86 6.22 -2.04 -12.10
N SER A 87 6.75 -0.95 -12.64
CA SER A 87 8.05 -0.42 -12.24
C SER A 87 8.01 0.07 -10.78
N PHE A 88 6.94 0.80 -10.41
CA PHE A 88 6.73 1.27 -9.04
C PHE A 88 6.71 0.09 -8.06
N LEU A 89 6.04 -1.00 -8.43
CA LEU A 89 5.91 -2.19 -7.60
C LEU A 89 7.14 -3.10 -7.67
N LYS A 90 8.14 -2.74 -8.44
CA LYS A 90 9.40 -3.48 -8.57
C LYS A 90 9.19 -4.89 -9.14
N VAL A 91 8.22 -5.04 -10.04
CA VAL A 91 7.93 -6.31 -10.71
C VAL A 91 8.31 -6.29 -12.19
N ALA A 92 8.81 -5.18 -12.67
CA ALA A 92 9.26 -5.05 -14.06
C ALA A 92 10.51 -4.19 -14.12
#